data_abb4b54e3bdf9bfa858dddaae234a875
#
_entry.id   abb4b54e3bdf9bfa858dddaae234a875
#
_cell.length_a   1.000
_cell.length_b   1.000
_cell.length_c   1.000
_cell.angle_alpha   90.00
_cell.angle_beta   90.00
_cell.angle_gamma   90.00
#
_symmetry.space_group_name_H-M   'P 1'
#
loop_
_entity.id
_entity.type
_entity.pdbx_description
1 polymer ?
#
loop_
_entity_poly.entity_id
_entity_poly.type
_entity_poly.pdbx_seq_one_letter_code
_entity_poly.pdbx_strand_id
1 'polypeptide(L)'
;MDEKYTYANSNKFDPINKICVVTGGSSGIGEALVKELKLRKAKKIINIDIKNNKKIDIDFLKCDVGDSFEVKKTINKIYKKYKKIDLFCSNAGIAVDDDGLASDKHWDHILKINLLQHTNIVRNCISEMLKNKSGWFLITASAAGLLSQVGSATYSTTKHATVGFAEWLSITYGDSGIGVSLLCPQGVNTPMTANIKNGGVAGINGMLEPEDVAKISLDQMALGKFLITPHEIVKKYIKIKSEDTDKWILGMRKLYKKFVS
;
A
#
# COMPACT_ATOMS: atom_id res chain seq x y z
N MET A 1 -13.93 25.10 -14.52
CA MET A 1 -12.68 24.40 -14.19
C MET A 1 -12.65 23.16 -15.06
N ASP A 2 -11.71 23.10 -15.99
CA ASP A 2 -11.60 21.97 -16.91
C ASP A 2 -11.43 20.65 -16.14
N GLU A 3 -12.31 19.70 -16.37
CA GLU A 3 -12.27 18.34 -15.79
C GLU A 3 -10.95 17.58 -16.08
N LYS A 4 -10.11 18.16 -16.93
CA LYS A 4 -8.87 17.56 -17.44
C LYS A 4 -7.76 17.37 -16.39
N TYR A 5 -7.86 18.03 -15.22
CA TYR A 5 -6.82 18.00 -14.17
C TYR A 5 -7.33 17.52 -12.80
N THR A 6 -8.45 16.82 -12.77
CA THR A 6 -9.06 16.39 -11.48
C THR A 6 -8.29 15.26 -10.80
N TYR A 7 -7.52 14.44 -11.53
CA TYR A 7 -6.80 13.31 -11.01
C TYR A 7 -5.38 13.19 -11.58
N ALA A 8 -4.44 12.72 -10.74
CA ALA A 8 -3.02 12.64 -11.10
C ALA A 8 -2.72 11.62 -12.21
N ASN A 9 -3.55 10.59 -12.37
CA ASN A 9 -3.39 9.63 -13.44
C ASN A 9 -4.30 10.00 -14.61
N SER A 10 -3.71 10.24 -15.78
CA SER A 10 -4.44 10.46 -17.03
C SER A 10 -5.22 9.22 -17.49
N ASN A 11 -4.74 8.03 -17.10
CA ASN A 11 -5.36 6.76 -17.39
C ASN A 11 -6.27 6.31 -16.23
N LYS A 12 -7.23 5.44 -16.55
CA LYS A 12 -8.10 4.75 -15.58
C LYS A 12 -7.71 3.29 -15.55
N PHE A 13 -7.72 2.68 -14.37
CA PHE A 13 -7.41 1.26 -14.25
C PHE A 13 -8.69 0.41 -14.26
N ASP A 14 -8.76 -0.52 -15.21
CA ASP A 14 -9.78 -1.57 -15.24
C ASP A 14 -9.07 -2.93 -15.16
N PRO A 15 -9.39 -3.78 -14.16
CA PRO A 15 -8.77 -5.10 -14.00
C PRO A 15 -9.19 -6.13 -15.02
N ILE A 16 -10.24 -5.89 -15.83
CA ILE A 16 -10.74 -6.86 -16.84
C ILE A 16 -9.58 -7.26 -17.78
N ASN A 17 -9.37 -8.56 -17.92
CA ASN A 17 -8.33 -9.15 -18.77
C ASN A 17 -6.88 -8.76 -18.41
N LYS A 18 -6.63 -8.22 -17.22
CA LYS A 18 -5.30 -7.80 -16.75
C LYS A 18 -4.58 -8.91 -15.98
N ILE A 19 -3.25 -8.83 -16.02
CA ILE A 19 -2.35 -9.65 -15.21
C ILE A 19 -1.97 -8.82 -13.99
N CYS A 20 -2.42 -9.27 -12.82
CA CYS A 20 -2.32 -8.56 -11.56
C CYS A 20 -1.42 -9.34 -10.59
N VAL A 21 -0.51 -8.66 -9.93
CA VAL A 21 0.37 -9.21 -8.90
C VAL A 21 0.06 -8.53 -7.57
N VAL A 22 -0.02 -9.31 -6.49
CA VAL A 22 -0.28 -8.78 -5.14
C VAL A 22 0.76 -9.35 -4.19
N THR A 23 1.49 -8.49 -3.46
CA THR A 23 2.33 -8.93 -2.34
C THR A 23 1.53 -8.92 -1.04
N GLY A 24 1.77 -9.92 -0.16
CA GLY A 24 0.99 -10.09 1.06
C GLY A 24 -0.45 -10.51 0.80
N GLY A 25 -0.71 -11.21 -0.32
CA GLY A 25 -2.05 -11.59 -0.76
C GLY A 25 -2.65 -12.79 -0.03
N SER A 26 -1.99 -13.30 1.00
CA SER A 26 -2.48 -14.45 1.77
C SER A 26 -3.33 -14.07 2.99
N SER A 27 -3.41 -12.79 3.35
CA SER A 27 -4.19 -12.31 4.49
C SER A 27 -4.57 -10.83 4.36
N GLY A 28 -5.51 -10.38 5.19
CA GLY A 28 -5.87 -8.98 5.37
C GLY A 28 -6.22 -8.24 4.06
N ILE A 29 -5.72 -7.02 3.90
CA ILE A 29 -5.99 -6.17 2.73
C ILE A 29 -5.51 -6.85 1.44
N GLY A 30 -4.36 -7.53 1.46
CA GLY A 30 -3.84 -8.22 0.28
C GLY A 30 -4.74 -9.36 -0.18
N GLU A 31 -5.27 -10.18 0.73
CA GLU A 31 -6.24 -11.22 0.43
C GLU A 31 -7.54 -10.62 -0.14
N ALA A 32 -8.00 -9.53 0.44
CA ALA A 32 -9.20 -8.84 -0.03
C ALA A 32 -8.98 -8.25 -1.44
N LEU A 33 -7.81 -7.66 -1.73
CA LEU A 33 -7.45 -7.21 -3.08
C LEU A 33 -7.45 -8.36 -4.09
N VAL A 34 -6.92 -9.53 -3.71
CA VAL A 34 -6.96 -10.73 -4.57
C VAL A 34 -8.40 -11.14 -4.88
N LYS A 35 -9.27 -11.20 -3.86
CA LYS A 35 -10.69 -11.53 -4.04
C LYS A 35 -11.40 -10.52 -4.94
N GLU A 36 -11.20 -9.23 -4.69
CA GLU A 36 -11.84 -8.15 -5.45
C GLU A 36 -11.36 -8.12 -6.92
N LEU A 37 -10.07 -8.34 -7.18
CA LEU A 37 -9.54 -8.48 -8.55
C LEU A 37 -10.16 -9.68 -9.28
N LYS A 38 -10.40 -10.80 -8.57
CA LYS A 38 -11.08 -11.97 -9.13
C LYS A 38 -12.55 -11.67 -9.47
N LEU A 39 -13.27 -10.99 -8.58
CA LEU A 39 -14.64 -10.54 -8.81
C LEU A 39 -14.75 -9.61 -10.03
N ARG A 40 -13.75 -8.73 -10.21
CA ARG A 40 -13.66 -7.81 -11.38
C ARG A 40 -13.03 -8.44 -12.62
N LYS A 41 -12.95 -9.78 -12.69
CA LYS A 41 -12.55 -10.55 -13.88
C LYS A 41 -11.13 -10.23 -14.36
N ALA A 42 -10.17 -10.02 -13.43
CA ALA A 42 -8.76 -10.04 -13.78
C ALA A 42 -8.42 -11.37 -14.47
N LYS A 43 -7.66 -11.31 -15.58
CA LYS A 43 -7.29 -12.50 -16.37
C LYS A 43 -6.44 -13.47 -15.57
N LYS A 44 -5.50 -12.93 -14.80
CA LYS A 44 -4.60 -13.70 -13.94
C LYS A 44 -4.25 -12.90 -12.70
N ILE A 45 -4.23 -13.58 -11.57
CA ILE A 45 -3.82 -13.01 -10.29
C ILE A 45 -2.69 -13.89 -9.76
N ILE A 46 -1.59 -13.25 -9.38
CA ILE A 46 -0.41 -13.88 -8.78
C ILE A 46 -0.24 -13.33 -7.37
N ASN A 47 -0.36 -14.20 -6.38
CA ASN A 47 -0.05 -13.87 -5.00
C ASN A 47 1.43 -14.13 -4.71
N ILE A 48 2.12 -13.13 -4.21
CA ILE A 48 3.50 -13.21 -3.70
C ILE A 48 3.43 -13.08 -2.17
N ASP A 49 3.82 -14.11 -1.44
CA ASP A 49 3.77 -14.11 0.01
C ASP A 49 4.78 -15.12 0.59
N ILE A 50 5.10 -15.01 1.87
CA ILE A 50 5.89 -16.01 2.61
C ILE A 50 5.08 -17.26 2.95
N LYS A 51 3.75 -17.12 3.05
CA LYS A 51 2.80 -18.20 3.37
C LYS A 51 1.71 -18.27 2.30
N ASN A 52 1.30 -19.48 1.92
CA ASN A 52 0.21 -19.68 0.96
C ASN A 52 -1.15 -19.74 1.69
N ASN A 53 -2.11 -18.98 1.21
CA ASN A 53 -3.51 -19.16 1.57
C ASN A 53 -4.17 -20.15 0.58
N LYS A 54 -4.24 -21.42 0.97
CA LYS A 54 -4.80 -22.49 0.12
C LYS A 54 -6.31 -22.37 -0.15
N LYS A 55 -7.01 -21.41 0.51
CA LYS A 55 -8.46 -21.21 0.33
C LYS A 55 -8.80 -20.46 -0.97
N ILE A 56 -7.80 -19.83 -1.60
CA ILE A 56 -8.00 -19.05 -2.82
C ILE A 56 -7.24 -19.74 -3.95
N ASP A 57 -7.97 -20.17 -4.99
CA ASP A 57 -7.38 -20.76 -6.18
C ASP A 57 -6.84 -19.67 -7.11
N ILE A 58 -5.56 -19.36 -6.95
CA ILE A 58 -4.77 -18.41 -7.74
C ILE A 58 -3.32 -18.88 -7.80
N ASP A 59 -2.52 -18.30 -8.69
CA ASP A 59 -1.09 -18.59 -8.72
C ASP A 59 -0.40 -18.03 -7.47
N PHE A 60 0.37 -18.88 -6.82
CA PHE A 60 1.16 -18.52 -5.64
C PHE A 60 2.65 -18.63 -5.92
N LEU A 61 3.40 -17.61 -5.51
CA LEU A 61 4.87 -17.63 -5.53
C LEU A 61 5.38 -17.26 -4.13
N LYS A 62 6.08 -18.21 -3.50
CA LYS A 62 6.73 -17.94 -2.21
C LYS A 62 7.89 -16.97 -2.44
N CYS A 63 7.91 -15.87 -1.67
CA CYS A 63 8.96 -14.86 -1.71
C CYS A 63 8.92 -14.00 -0.44
N ASP A 64 10.06 -13.79 0.18
CA ASP A 64 10.25 -12.74 1.16
C ASP A 64 10.49 -11.41 0.43
N VAL A 65 9.56 -10.48 0.55
CA VAL A 65 9.65 -9.16 -0.09
C VAL A 65 10.76 -8.28 0.50
N GLY A 66 11.27 -8.61 1.69
CA GLY A 66 12.43 -7.98 2.30
C GLY A 66 13.76 -8.38 1.64
N ASP A 67 13.78 -9.45 0.84
CA ASP A 67 14.94 -9.91 0.08
C ASP A 67 14.85 -9.44 -1.38
N SER A 68 15.73 -8.49 -1.73
CA SER A 68 15.76 -7.90 -3.08
C SER A 68 16.09 -8.91 -4.19
N PHE A 69 16.87 -9.95 -3.89
CA PHE A 69 17.21 -10.99 -4.84
C PHE A 69 16.01 -11.91 -5.10
N GLU A 70 15.30 -12.31 -4.02
CA GLU A 70 14.05 -13.09 -4.17
C GLU A 70 13.00 -12.31 -4.95
N VAL A 71 12.81 -11.03 -4.66
CA VAL A 71 11.90 -10.14 -5.42
C VAL A 71 12.25 -10.13 -6.90
N LYS A 72 13.51 -9.87 -7.25
CA LYS A 72 13.97 -9.88 -8.65
C LYS A 72 13.73 -11.22 -9.34
N LYS A 73 14.10 -12.32 -8.67
CA LYS A 73 13.92 -13.69 -9.19
C LYS A 73 12.44 -14.01 -9.42
N THR A 74 11.58 -13.59 -8.50
CA THR A 74 10.13 -13.82 -8.57
C THR A 74 9.49 -13.01 -9.69
N ILE A 75 9.81 -11.73 -9.82
CA ILE A 75 9.31 -10.88 -10.91
C ILE A 75 9.76 -11.41 -12.27
N ASN A 76 11.01 -11.83 -12.41
CA ASN A 76 11.52 -12.45 -13.64
C ASN A 76 10.74 -13.73 -14.02
N LYS A 77 10.38 -14.57 -13.04
CA LYS A 77 9.53 -15.75 -13.31
C LYS A 77 8.16 -15.35 -13.85
N ILE A 78 7.56 -14.29 -13.31
CA ILE A 78 6.26 -13.77 -13.76
C ILE A 78 6.38 -13.28 -15.20
N TYR A 79 7.36 -12.44 -15.54
CA TYR A 79 7.57 -11.96 -16.90
C TYR A 79 7.88 -13.10 -17.88
N LYS A 80 8.67 -14.10 -17.47
CA LYS A 80 8.94 -15.28 -18.31
C LYS A 80 7.66 -16.03 -18.65
N LYS A 81 6.74 -16.20 -17.69
CA LYS A 81 5.49 -16.96 -17.84
C LYS A 81 4.39 -16.15 -18.54
N TYR A 82 4.18 -14.90 -18.13
CA TYR A 82 3.02 -14.11 -18.53
C TYR A 82 3.34 -12.97 -19.49
N LYS A 83 4.62 -12.69 -19.74
CA LYS A 83 5.16 -11.67 -20.66
C LYS A 83 4.91 -10.22 -20.22
N LYS A 84 3.96 -9.96 -19.34
CA LYS A 84 3.64 -8.63 -18.82
C LYS A 84 3.11 -8.66 -17.40
N ILE A 85 3.09 -7.51 -16.75
CA ILE A 85 2.37 -7.22 -15.52
C ILE A 85 1.61 -5.92 -15.80
N ASP A 86 0.28 -5.95 -15.68
CA ASP A 86 -0.57 -4.77 -15.90
C ASP A 86 -0.80 -3.99 -14.58
N LEU A 87 -0.90 -4.71 -13.44
CA LEU A 87 -1.02 -4.14 -12.10
C LEU A 87 -0.06 -4.82 -11.15
N PHE A 88 0.65 -4.03 -10.36
CA PHE A 88 1.39 -4.51 -9.22
C PHE A 88 0.88 -3.87 -7.92
N CYS A 89 0.15 -4.63 -7.09
CA CYS A 89 -0.23 -4.24 -5.73
C CYS A 89 0.93 -4.54 -4.77
N SER A 90 1.74 -3.54 -4.50
CA SER A 90 2.82 -3.60 -3.52
C SER A 90 2.25 -3.32 -2.14
N ASN A 91 1.75 -4.40 -1.49
CA ASN A 91 0.89 -4.30 -0.32
C ASN A 91 1.49 -4.91 0.96
N ALA A 92 2.36 -5.92 0.87
CA ALA A 92 2.97 -6.54 2.05
C ALA A 92 3.53 -5.48 3.01
N GLY A 93 3.40 -5.72 4.30
CA GLY A 93 3.88 -4.79 5.33
C GLY A 93 3.79 -5.41 6.72
N ILE A 94 4.55 -4.87 7.64
CA ILE A 94 4.53 -5.23 9.05
C ILE A 94 4.32 -4.00 9.91
N ALA A 95 3.72 -4.18 11.08
CA ALA A 95 3.73 -3.23 12.17
C ALA A 95 4.60 -3.80 13.30
N VAL A 96 5.35 -2.95 13.93
CA VAL A 96 6.17 -3.27 15.10
C VAL A 96 5.85 -2.22 16.15
N ASP A 97 5.46 -2.64 17.34
CA ASP A 97 5.36 -1.75 18.47
C ASP A 97 6.77 -1.42 18.94
N ASP A 98 7.11 -0.14 18.96
CA ASP A 98 8.38 0.35 19.43
C ASP A 98 8.19 1.68 20.16
N ASP A 99 9.02 1.91 21.16
CA ASP A 99 9.02 3.14 21.96
C ASP A 99 9.84 4.29 21.32
N GLY A 100 10.25 4.11 20.06
CA GLY A 100 11.14 5.02 19.34
C GLY A 100 12.63 4.73 19.51
N LEU A 101 12.98 3.80 20.41
CA LEU A 101 14.33 3.34 20.67
C LEU A 101 14.58 1.93 20.11
N ALA A 102 13.86 1.57 19.06
CA ALA A 102 14.01 0.29 18.38
C ALA A 102 15.46 0.03 17.96
N SER A 103 15.92 -1.21 18.12
CA SER A 103 17.27 -1.60 17.71
C SER A 103 17.49 -1.44 16.21
N ASP A 104 18.76 -1.30 15.79
CA ASP A 104 19.15 -1.25 14.37
C ASP A 104 18.57 -2.45 13.59
N LYS A 105 18.55 -3.63 14.20
CA LYS A 105 17.96 -4.82 13.60
C LYS A 105 16.45 -4.66 13.30
N HIS A 106 15.71 -4.02 14.18
CA HIS A 106 14.29 -3.72 13.95
C HIS A 106 14.12 -2.67 12.86
N TRP A 107 14.91 -1.60 12.88
CA TRP A 107 14.94 -0.60 11.82
C TRP A 107 15.22 -1.24 10.46
N ASP A 108 16.27 -2.04 10.35
CA ASP A 108 16.63 -2.74 9.12
C ASP A 108 15.49 -3.63 8.60
N HIS A 109 14.86 -4.39 9.51
CA HIS A 109 13.81 -5.31 9.14
C HIS A 109 12.56 -4.57 8.60
N ILE A 110 12.08 -3.56 9.33
CA ILE A 110 10.88 -2.81 8.92
C ILE A 110 11.14 -1.96 7.67
N LEU A 111 12.34 -1.38 7.52
CA LEU A 111 12.74 -0.66 6.31
C LEU A 111 12.72 -1.57 5.08
N LYS A 112 13.28 -2.78 5.18
CA LYS A 112 13.27 -3.77 4.08
C LYS A 112 11.87 -4.10 3.63
N ILE A 113 10.94 -4.32 4.57
CA ILE A 113 9.58 -4.76 4.26
C ILE A 113 8.66 -3.57 3.93
N ASN A 114 8.66 -2.47 4.70
CA ASN A 114 7.68 -1.41 4.52
C ASN A 114 8.08 -0.36 3.48
N LEU A 115 9.37 -0.29 3.09
CA LEU A 115 9.86 0.69 2.13
C LEU A 115 10.61 0.05 0.96
N LEU A 116 11.72 -0.68 1.23
CA LEU A 116 12.62 -1.13 0.17
C LEU A 116 11.99 -2.16 -0.76
N GLN A 117 10.98 -2.93 -0.31
CA GLN A 117 10.22 -3.78 -1.21
C GLN A 117 9.59 -2.97 -2.36
N HIS A 118 9.00 -1.81 -2.06
CA HIS A 118 8.34 -0.98 -3.07
C HIS A 118 9.35 -0.52 -4.13
N THR A 119 10.52 -0.05 -3.70
CA THR A 119 11.59 0.37 -4.63
C THR A 119 12.12 -0.80 -5.45
N ASN A 120 12.28 -1.98 -4.84
CA ASN A 120 12.76 -3.19 -5.52
C ASN A 120 11.72 -3.69 -6.55
N ILE A 121 10.44 -3.66 -6.22
CA ILE A 121 9.36 -4.02 -7.15
C ILE A 121 9.35 -3.08 -8.35
N VAL A 122 9.34 -1.78 -8.12
CA VAL A 122 9.34 -0.78 -9.20
C VAL A 122 10.57 -0.94 -10.09
N ARG A 123 11.78 -1.05 -9.51
CA ARG A 123 13.03 -1.24 -10.26
C ARG A 123 13.00 -2.44 -11.21
N ASN A 124 12.32 -3.51 -10.82
CA ASN A 124 12.24 -4.73 -11.62
C ASN A 124 11.04 -4.76 -12.59
N CYS A 125 10.10 -3.80 -12.50
CA CYS A 125 8.92 -3.75 -13.36
C CYS A 125 8.92 -2.56 -14.33
N ILE A 126 9.48 -1.42 -13.92
CA ILE A 126 9.27 -0.14 -14.59
C ILE A 126 9.71 -0.14 -16.06
N SER A 127 10.85 -0.77 -16.39
CA SER A 127 11.37 -0.78 -17.76
C SER A 127 10.41 -1.45 -18.74
N GLU A 128 9.82 -2.59 -18.36
CA GLU A 128 8.85 -3.28 -19.21
C GLU A 128 7.52 -2.53 -19.31
N MET A 129 7.07 -1.92 -18.23
CA MET A 129 5.86 -1.10 -18.23
C MET A 129 6.03 0.16 -19.12
N LEU A 130 7.20 0.81 -19.07
CA LEU A 130 7.52 1.97 -19.92
C LEU A 130 7.59 1.60 -21.40
N LYS A 131 8.20 0.46 -21.75
CA LYS A 131 8.21 -0.05 -23.14
C LYS A 131 6.79 -0.23 -23.68
N ASN A 132 5.89 -0.72 -22.84
CA ASN A 132 4.50 -0.95 -23.21
C ASN A 132 3.62 0.32 -23.06
N LYS A 133 4.16 1.43 -22.53
CA LYS A 133 3.42 2.64 -22.17
C LYS A 133 2.16 2.33 -21.35
N SER A 134 2.24 1.30 -20.51
CA SER A 134 1.11 0.78 -19.75
C SER A 134 1.60 0.01 -18.52
N GLY A 135 1.07 0.34 -17.38
CA GLY A 135 1.30 -0.33 -16.11
C GLY A 135 0.69 0.46 -14.97
N TRP A 136 0.40 -0.22 -13.87
CA TRP A 136 -0.14 0.42 -12.68
C TRP A 136 0.51 -0.13 -11.41
N PHE A 137 0.85 0.76 -10.49
CA PHE A 137 1.28 0.43 -9.15
C PHE A 137 0.21 0.88 -8.14
N LEU A 138 -0.30 -0.05 -7.35
CA LEU A 138 -1.02 0.25 -6.12
C LEU A 138 -0.05 0.04 -4.95
N ILE A 139 0.34 1.11 -4.28
CA ILE A 139 1.30 1.07 -3.16
C ILE A 139 0.54 1.26 -1.85
N THR A 140 0.62 0.29 -0.94
CA THR A 140 -0.04 0.37 0.36
C THR A 140 0.90 1.01 1.40
N ALA A 141 0.61 2.28 1.71
CA ALA A 141 1.21 2.96 2.84
C ALA A 141 0.33 2.81 4.11
N SER A 142 -0.12 3.90 4.67
CA SER A 142 -1.01 4.00 5.84
C SER A 142 -1.40 5.46 6.06
N ALA A 143 -2.47 5.72 6.77
CA ALA A 143 -2.73 7.04 7.37
C ALA A 143 -1.56 7.50 8.26
N ALA A 144 -0.83 6.56 8.85
CA ALA A 144 0.41 6.84 9.59
C ALA A 144 1.50 7.50 8.75
N GLY A 145 1.52 7.29 7.44
CA GLY A 145 2.43 7.95 6.50
C GLY A 145 2.05 9.40 6.18
N LEU A 146 0.86 9.82 6.53
CA LEU A 146 0.34 11.18 6.34
C LEU A 146 0.25 11.95 7.66
N LEU A 147 -0.07 11.26 8.76
CA LEU A 147 -0.46 11.84 10.04
C LEU A 147 0.51 11.52 11.20
N SER A 148 1.34 10.50 11.07
CA SER A 148 2.12 9.81 12.09
C SER A 148 1.30 8.83 12.94
N GLN A 149 1.97 7.80 13.46
CA GLN A 149 1.42 6.82 14.38
C GLN A 149 2.08 7.02 15.75
N VAL A 150 1.29 7.29 16.78
CA VAL A 150 1.82 7.30 18.15
C VAL A 150 2.17 5.87 18.58
N GLY A 151 3.24 5.68 19.34
CA GLY A 151 3.69 4.37 19.81
C GLY A 151 4.49 3.54 18.81
N SER A 152 4.82 4.07 17.61
CA SER A 152 5.73 3.39 16.69
C SER A 152 6.45 4.37 15.77
N ALA A 153 7.71 4.63 16.08
CA ALA A 153 8.57 5.51 15.29
C ALA A 153 8.94 4.87 13.96
N THR A 154 9.33 3.58 13.98
CA THR A 154 9.76 2.85 12.79
C THR A 154 8.63 2.72 11.76
N TYR A 155 7.43 2.41 12.22
CA TYR A 155 6.25 2.32 11.33
C TYR A 155 5.91 3.68 10.72
N SER A 156 5.82 4.73 11.55
CA SER A 156 5.53 6.09 11.06
C SER A 156 6.53 6.55 10.02
N THR A 157 7.82 6.39 10.31
CA THR A 157 8.90 6.80 9.42
C THR A 157 8.87 6.05 8.09
N THR A 158 8.73 4.72 8.13
CA THR A 158 8.69 3.91 6.89
C THR A 158 7.46 4.21 6.05
N LYS A 159 6.31 4.48 6.66
CA LYS A 159 5.09 4.83 5.93
C LYS A 159 5.14 6.25 5.35
N HIS A 160 5.78 7.23 6.00
CA HIS A 160 6.05 8.54 5.39
C HIS A 160 7.01 8.42 4.19
N ALA A 161 8.08 7.62 4.33
CA ALA A 161 8.99 7.37 3.23
C ALA A 161 8.30 6.69 2.04
N THR A 162 7.36 5.77 2.30
CA THR A 162 6.54 5.13 1.26
C THR A 162 5.64 6.15 0.53
N VAL A 163 5.06 7.12 1.24
CA VAL A 163 4.29 8.22 0.62
C VAL A 163 5.17 9.02 -0.33
N GLY A 164 6.33 9.50 0.15
CA GLY A 164 7.27 10.27 -0.68
C GLY A 164 7.77 9.49 -1.91
N PHE A 165 8.02 8.18 -1.76
CA PHE A 165 8.40 7.33 -2.89
C PHE A 165 7.27 7.21 -3.93
N ALA A 166 6.03 7.01 -3.49
CA ALA A 166 4.88 6.90 -4.39
C ALA A 166 4.59 8.23 -5.13
N GLU A 167 4.72 9.37 -4.43
CA GLU A 167 4.61 10.70 -5.04
C GLU A 167 5.67 10.91 -6.11
N TRP A 168 6.94 10.64 -5.77
CA TRP A 168 8.04 10.72 -6.74
C TRP A 168 7.79 9.84 -7.97
N LEU A 169 7.32 8.61 -7.77
CA LEU A 169 7.02 7.68 -8.87
C LEU A 169 5.92 8.21 -9.79
N SER A 170 4.85 8.76 -9.22
CA SER A 170 3.74 9.36 -9.97
C SER A 170 4.18 10.59 -10.75
N ILE A 171 4.96 11.48 -10.12
CA ILE A 171 5.50 12.69 -10.75
C ILE A 171 6.43 12.32 -11.91
N THR A 172 7.27 11.31 -11.72
CA THR A 172 8.32 10.97 -12.71
C THR A 172 7.76 10.24 -13.93
N TYR A 173 6.80 9.34 -13.76
CA TYR A 173 6.37 8.42 -14.82
C TYR A 173 4.89 8.53 -15.20
N GLY A 174 4.12 9.40 -14.57
CA GLY A 174 2.69 9.54 -14.82
C GLY A 174 2.37 9.84 -16.29
N ASP A 175 3.09 10.76 -16.90
CA ASP A 175 2.92 11.14 -18.30
C ASP A 175 3.47 10.09 -19.29
N SER A 176 4.19 9.09 -18.78
CA SER A 176 4.72 7.97 -19.56
C SER A 176 3.76 6.77 -19.65
N GLY A 177 2.51 6.94 -19.22
CA GLY A 177 1.48 5.90 -19.23
C GLY A 177 1.52 4.95 -18.01
N ILE A 178 2.23 5.34 -16.95
CA ILE A 178 2.31 4.58 -15.71
C ILE A 178 1.36 5.19 -14.67
N GLY A 179 0.32 4.43 -14.31
CA GLY A 179 -0.57 4.82 -13.22
C GLY A 179 0.03 4.49 -11.86
N VAL A 180 -0.16 5.37 -10.90
CA VAL A 180 0.24 5.14 -9.50
C VAL A 180 -0.92 5.51 -8.58
N SER A 181 -1.26 4.60 -7.69
CA SER A 181 -2.22 4.85 -6.62
C SER A 181 -1.61 4.51 -5.27
N LEU A 182 -1.76 5.42 -4.31
CA LEU A 182 -1.25 5.31 -2.96
C LEU A 182 -2.40 5.05 -2.01
N LEU A 183 -2.46 3.84 -1.44
CA LEU A 183 -3.47 3.43 -0.48
C LEU A 183 -3.02 3.77 0.95
N CYS A 184 -3.76 4.64 1.63
CA CYS A 184 -3.48 5.09 3.00
C CYS A 184 -4.67 4.79 3.94
N PRO A 185 -4.88 3.52 4.33
CA PRO A 185 -5.93 3.17 5.28
C PRO A 185 -5.57 3.59 6.70
N GLN A 186 -6.58 3.78 7.56
CA GLN A 186 -6.45 3.89 9.01
C GLN A 186 -6.65 2.50 9.63
N GLY A 187 -7.57 2.32 10.58
CA GLY A 187 -7.82 1.03 11.21
C GLY A 187 -8.55 0.04 10.29
N VAL A 188 -7.99 -1.14 10.06
CA VAL A 188 -8.60 -2.21 9.27
C VAL A 188 -8.53 -3.54 10.03
N ASN A 189 -9.62 -4.29 10.03
CA ASN A 189 -9.73 -5.60 10.70
C ASN A 189 -8.88 -6.66 9.97
N THR A 190 -7.64 -6.78 10.39
CA THR A 190 -6.65 -7.69 9.78
C THR A 190 -5.88 -8.45 10.86
N PRO A 191 -5.15 -9.51 10.51
CA PRO A 191 -4.25 -10.15 11.47
C PRO A 191 -3.23 -9.19 12.13
N MET A 192 -2.85 -8.10 11.44
CA MET A 192 -1.95 -7.08 11.99
C MET A 192 -2.55 -6.33 13.19
N THR A 193 -3.87 -6.16 13.22
CA THR A 193 -4.58 -5.40 14.26
C THR A 193 -5.37 -6.30 15.22
N ALA A 194 -5.39 -7.63 15.01
CA ALA A 194 -6.23 -8.56 15.75
C ALA A 194 -5.99 -8.59 17.26
N ASN A 195 -4.76 -8.34 17.69
CA ASN A 195 -4.40 -8.33 19.12
C ASN A 195 -4.50 -6.93 19.77
N ILE A 196 -4.93 -5.93 19.02
CA ILE A 196 -5.04 -4.54 19.49
C ILE A 196 -6.51 -4.24 19.74
N LYS A 197 -6.90 -4.03 21.00
CA LYS A 197 -8.29 -3.73 21.38
C LYS A 197 -8.82 -2.56 20.56
N ASN A 198 -9.91 -2.78 19.81
CA ASN A 198 -10.55 -1.80 18.94
C ASN A 198 -9.56 -1.10 17.95
N GLY A 199 -8.45 -1.79 17.57
CA GLY A 199 -7.44 -1.22 16.68
C GLY A 199 -6.58 -0.12 17.27
N GLY A 200 -6.66 0.12 18.60
CA GLY A 200 -5.88 1.16 19.28
C GLY A 200 -6.06 2.54 18.67
N VAL A 201 -4.95 3.27 18.50
CA VAL A 201 -4.98 4.62 17.87
C VAL A 201 -5.49 4.56 16.42
N ALA A 202 -5.15 3.51 15.67
CA ALA A 202 -5.62 3.36 14.31
C ALA A 202 -7.14 3.20 14.21
N GLY A 203 -7.76 2.57 15.23
CA GLY A 203 -9.20 2.33 15.28
C GLY A 203 -10.05 3.45 15.89
N ILE A 204 -9.45 4.60 16.24
CA ILE A 204 -10.16 5.69 16.95
C ILE A 204 -11.38 6.24 16.20
N ASN A 205 -11.39 6.11 14.88
CA ASN A 205 -12.50 6.55 14.02
C ASN A 205 -13.30 5.36 13.44
N GLY A 206 -13.18 4.19 14.04
CA GLY A 206 -13.77 2.95 13.58
C GLY A 206 -12.79 2.10 12.77
N MET A 207 -13.15 0.84 12.60
CA MET A 207 -12.39 -0.15 11.84
C MET A 207 -13.16 -0.45 10.55
N LEU A 208 -12.47 -0.52 9.42
CA LEU A 208 -13.04 -1.02 8.16
C LEU A 208 -12.72 -2.50 7.97
N GLU A 209 -13.56 -3.18 7.20
CA GLU A 209 -13.25 -4.52 6.74
C GLU A 209 -12.26 -4.47 5.57
N PRO A 210 -11.35 -5.46 5.45
CA PRO A 210 -10.41 -5.53 4.33
C PRO A 210 -11.09 -5.49 2.96
N GLU A 211 -12.26 -6.09 2.85
CA GLU A 211 -13.08 -6.14 1.63
C GLU A 211 -13.53 -4.73 1.19
N ASP A 212 -13.96 -3.90 2.14
CA ASP A 212 -14.33 -2.50 1.86
C ASP A 212 -13.12 -1.70 1.37
N VAL A 213 -11.96 -1.89 2.01
CA VAL A 213 -10.72 -1.23 1.60
C VAL A 213 -10.31 -1.65 0.18
N ALA A 214 -10.40 -2.93 -0.15
CA ALA A 214 -10.07 -3.44 -1.48
C ALA A 214 -11.04 -2.88 -2.55
N LYS A 215 -12.33 -2.90 -2.27
CA LYS A 215 -13.37 -2.35 -3.17
C LYS A 215 -13.12 -0.86 -3.42
N ILE A 216 -12.97 -0.06 -2.35
CA ILE A 216 -12.68 1.38 -2.46
C ILE A 216 -11.41 1.61 -3.28
N SER A 217 -10.36 0.81 -3.05
CA SER A 217 -9.09 0.96 -3.78
C SER A 217 -9.28 0.83 -5.29
N LEU A 218 -9.94 -0.23 -5.75
CA LEU A 218 -10.17 -0.45 -7.17
C LEU A 218 -11.17 0.55 -7.78
N ASP A 219 -12.19 0.99 -7.02
CA ASP A 219 -13.12 2.04 -7.46
C ASP A 219 -12.37 3.38 -7.67
N GLN A 220 -11.48 3.75 -6.77
CA GLN A 220 -10.71 5.00 -6.90
C GLN A 220 -9.64 4.91 -8.02
N MET A 221 -9.03 3.74 -8.22
CA MET A 221 -8.13 3.48 -9.36
C MET A 221 -8.86 3.60 -10.69
N ALA A 222 -10.11 3.14 -10.77
CA ALA A 222 -10.96 3.29 -11.96
C ALA A 222 -11.30 4.75 -12.28
N LEU A 223 -11.15 5.66 -11.32
CA LEU A 223 -11.26 7.10 -11.51
C LEU A 223 -9.91 7.79 -11.82
N GLY A 224 -8.79 7.07 -11.75
CA GLY A 224 -7.45 7.65 -11.92
C GLY A 224 -6.89 8.36 -10.68
N LYS A 225 -7.43 8.09 -9.48
CA LYS A 225 -6.96 8.76 -8.26
C LYS A 225 -5.59 8.25 -7.81
N PHE A 226 -4.72 9.18 -7.43
CA PHE A 226 -3.44 8.91 -6.80
C PHE A 226 -3.65 8.56 -5.31
N LEU A 227 -4.13 9.50 -4.50
CA LEU A 227 -4.30 9.28 -3.05
C LEU A 227 -5.66 8.65 -2.74
N ILE A 228 -5.63 7.47 -2.12
CA ILE A 228 -6.78 6.71 -1.69
C ILE A 228 -6.78 6.62 -0.16
N THR A 229 -7.71 7.33 0.48
CA THR A 229 -7.93 7.31 1.93
C THR A 229 -9.31 6.68 2.21
N PRO A 230 -9.40 5.37 2.48
CA PRO A 230 -10.69 4.72 2.72
C PRO A 230 -11.48 5.34 3.87
N HIS A 231 -10.79 5.84 4.90
CA HIS A 231 -11.38 6.60 5.98
C HIS A 231 -11.43 8.09 5.60
N GLU A 232 -12.59 8.62 5.29
CA GLU A 232 -12.76 10.02 4.86
C GLU A 232 -12.23 11.05 5.86
N ILE A 233 -12.25 10.73 7.15
CA ILE A 233 -11.74 11.60 8.22
C ILE A 233 -10.23 11.90 8.05
N VAL A 234 -9.47 11.02 7.41
CA VAL A 234 -8.03 11.21 7.19
C VAL A 234 -7.77 12.47 6.38
N LYS A 235 -8.60 12.78 5.37
CA LYS A 235 -8.50 14.02 4.57
C LYS A 235 -8.64 15.26 5.44
N LYS A 236 -9.58 15.24 6.41
CA LYS A 236 -9.76 16.33 7.35
C LYS A 236 -8.53 16.52 8.25
N TYR A 237 -7.94 15.42 8.72
CA TYR A 237 -6.74 15.47 9.53
C TYR A 237 -5.52 15.99 8.77
N ILE A 238 -5.34 15.60 7.50
CA ILE A 238 -4.29 16.14 6.64
C ILE A 238 -4.43 17.67 6.55
N LYS A 239 -5.65 18.17 6.30
CA LYS A 239 -5.92 19.61 6.23
C LYS A 239 -5.56 20.32 7.55
N ILE A 240 -6.01 19.80 8.70
CA ILE A 240 -5.69 20.37 10.02
C ILE A 240 -4.18 20.40 10.26
N LYS A 241 -3.47 19.30 9.92
CA LYS A 241 -2.01 19.20 10.07
C LYS A 241 -1.28 20.23 9.20
N SER A 242 -1.74 20.46 7.97
CA SER A 242 -1.10 21.41 7.05
C SER A 242 -1.38 22.88 7.40
N GLU A 243 -2.51 23.17 8.03
CA GLU A 243 -2.87 24.54 8.45
C GLU A 243 -2.03 25.00 9.66
N ASP A 244 -1.79 24.12 10.63
CA ASP A 244 -1.01 24.42 11.83
C ASP A 244 -0.35 23.15 12.38
N THR A 245 0.89 22.92 11.96
CA THR A 245 1.64 21.71 12.36
C THR A 245 1.97 21.69 13.86
N ASP A 246 2.24 22.83 14.48
CA ASP A 246 2.55 22.89 15.91
C ASP A 246 1.34 22.52 16.76
N LYS A 247 0.18 23.08 16.43
CA LYS A 247 -1.10 22.72 17.05
C LYS A 247 -1.44 21.24 16.84
N TRP A 248 -1.18 20.71 15.65
CA TRP A 248 -1.33 19.29 15.37
C TRP A 248 -0.46 18.44 16.29
N ILE A 249 0.84 18.76 16.44
CA ILE A 249 1.76 18.03 17.31
C ILE A 249 1.29 18.08 18.78
N LEU A 250 0.80 19.22 19.25
CA LEU A 250 0.23 19.32 20.60
C LEU A 250 -0.99 18.40 20.78
N GLY A 251 -1.84 18.27 19.77
CA GLY A 251 -2.94 17.30 19.74
C GLY A 251 -2.45 15.85 19.78
N MET A 252 -1.44 15.53 19.01
CA MET A 252 -0.83 14.18 18.98
C MET A 252 -0.15 13.81 20.31
N ARG A 253 0.44 14.77 21.03
CA ARG A 253 0.95 14.54 22.40
C ARG A 253 -0.16 14.15 23.38
N LYS A 254 -1.35 14.76 23.28
CA LYS A 254 -2.51 14.36 24.09
C LYS A 254 -2.98 12.94 23.74
N LEU A 255 -2.98 12.62 22.44
CA LEU A 255 -3.30 11.27 21.95
C LEU A 255 -2.30 10.23 22.45
N TYR A 256 -1.00 10.54 22.42
CA TYR A 256 0.05 9.69 22.97
C TYR A 256 -0.20 9.34 24.45
N LYS A 257 -0.47 10.36 25.29
CA LYS A 257 -0.78 10.15 26.70
C LYS A 257 -2.00 9.27 26.94
N LYS A 258 -2.97 9.27 26.02
CA LYS A 258 -4.19 8.47 26.13
C LYS A 258 -4.00 6.99 25.79
N PHE A 259 -3.09 6.67 24.89
CA PHE A 259 -2.98 5.33 24.32
C PHE A 259 -1.68 4.60 24.61
N VAL A 260 -0.63 5.29 25.03
CA VAL A 260 0.72 4.73 25.17
C VAL A 260 1.29 4.91 26.59
N SER A 261 0.87 5.94 27.30
CA SER A 261 1.34 6.23 28.69
C SER A 261 0.47 5.59 29.77
#